data_2ee630eb3fca6831633e30f839cf8343
#
_entry.id   2ee630eb3fca6831633e30f839cf8343
#
_cell.length_a   1.000
_cell.length_b   1.000
_cell.length_c   1.000
_cell.angle_alpha   90.00
_cell.angle_beta   90.00
_cell.angle_gamma   90.00
#
_symmetry.space_group_name_H-M   'P 1'
#
loop_
_entity.id
_entity.type
_entity.pdbx_description
1 polymer ?
#
loop_
_entity_poly.entity_id
_entity_poly.type
_entity_poly.pdbx_seq_one_letter_code
_entity_poly.pdbx_strand_id
1 'polypeptide(L)'
;MELRTIKFHVPSGHEFEIREQNGEDEDILSNPREMRTLLHLSRFISAITVRSTYTASGKLTMKDAINLPLLDRYCILLQSRIFSLGETLEFDYQWAPNRSVKYEEDLTNYLFEDYSQAPSEEEMEAKPYAIPLYPDPSIIDGKEFTLASGKKVFWQAANGNTEQTILKLSDEKRTRNAELMARNLMLDVDGKFEKVQNFTLFSVRDMAEIRKLVNTYDPAFQGISDIEDPETGQTAQYPILAAPGFFFLTEL
;
A
#
# COMPACT_ATOMS: atom_id res chain seq x y z
N MET A 1 -5.97 11.33 -29.51
CA MET A 1 -6.25 9.89 -29.36
C MET A 1 -6.81 9.73 -27.96
N GLU A 2 -8.00 9.16 -27.80
CA GLU A 2 -8.58 8.92 -26.48
C GLU A 2 -7.86 7.72 -25.87
N LEU A 3 -7.33 7.89 -24.64
CA LEU A 3 -6.68 6.80 -23.94
C LEU A 3 -7.72 5.79 -23.45
N ARG A 4 -7.38 4.50 -23.47
CA ARG A 4 -8.24 3.45 -22.91
C ARG A 4 -8.42 3.67 -21.40
N THR A 5 -9.56 3.26 -20.87
CA THR A 5 -9.82 3.29 -19.41
C THR A 5 -10.29 1.94 -18.93
N ILE A 6 -10.04 1.66 -17.64
CA ILE A 6 -10.60 0.52 -16.92
C ILE A 6 -11.29 1.01 -15.64
N LYS A 7 -12.29 0.23 -15.18
CA LYS A 7 -12.98 0.44 -13.92
C LYS A 7 -12.78 -0.75 -13.01
N PHE A 8 -12.56 -0.50 -11.74
CA PHE A 8 -12.40 -1.53 -10.72
C PHE A 8 -12.72 -0.96 -9.34
N HIS A 9 -12.95 -1.85 -8.37
CA HIS A 9 -13.06 -1.49 -6.97
C HIS A 9 -11.71 -1.67 -6.26
N VAL A 10 -11.45 -0.83 -5.27
CA VAL A 10 -10.28 -0.93 -4.39
C VAL A 10 -10.69 -1.52 -3.03
N PRO A 11 -9.74 -1.97 -2.17
CA PRO A 11 -10.02 -2.60 -0.88
C PRO A 11 -10.97 -1.85 0.07
N SER A 12 -11.04 -0.51 -0.05
CA SER A 12 -12.01 0.31 0.70
C SER A 12 -13.45 0.25 0.16
N GLY A 13 -13.67 -0.43 -0.97
CA GLY A 13 -14.97 -0.50 -1.67
C GLY A 13 -15.28 0.66 -2.60
N HIS A 14 -14.37 1.65 -2.73
CA HIS A 14 -14.54 2.73 -3.71
C HIS A 14 -14.28 2.24 -5.14
N GLU A 15 -15.06 2.75 -6.09
CA GLU A 15 -14.83 2.54 -7.52
C GLU A 15 -13.83 3.56 -8.05
N PHE A 16 -12.87 3.10 -8.84
CA PHE A 16 -11.93 3.92 -9.60
C PHE A 16 -12.05 3.63 -11.09
N GLU A 17 -11.95 4.68 -11.89
CA GLU A 17 -11.73 4.61 -13.33
C GLU A 17 -10.38 5.26 -13.61
N ILE A 18 -9.44 4.48 -14.14
CA ILE A 18 -8.11 4.96 -14.51
C ILE A 18 -7.90 4.86 -16.01
N ARG A 19 -7.08 5.75 -16.55
CA ARG A 19 -6.60 5.68 -17.92
C ARG A 19 -5.29 4.91 -18.04
N GLU A 20 -5.01 4.44 -19.22
CA GLU A 20 -3.71 3.88 -19.60
C GLU A 20 -2.59 4.92 -19.37
N GLN A 21 -1.39 4.45 -18.98
CA GLN A 21 -0.20 5.30 -18.83
C GLN A 21 0.24 5.90 -20.18
N ASN A 22 0.90 7.03 -20.12
CA ASN A 22 1.51 7.70 -21.28
C ASN A 22 2.89 8.27 -20.90
N GLY A 23 3.60 8.88 -21.85
CA GLY A 23 4.95 9.40 -21.62
C GLY A 23 5.06 10.52 -20.57
N GLU A 24 3.99 11.29 -20.31
CA GLU A 24 3.98 12.27 -19.22
C GLU A 24 4.00 11.60 -17.82
N ASP A 25 3.41 10.41 -17.72
CA ASP A 25 3.39 9.64 -16.47
C ASP A 25 4.79 9.08 -16.16
N GLU A 26 5.59 8.76 -17.17
CA GLU A 26 6.99 8.37 -17.00
C GLU A 26 7.82 9.51 -16.40
N ASP A 27 7.61 10.75 -16.84
CA ASP A 27 8.25 11.94 -16.27
C ASP A 27 7.85 12.16 -14.81
N ILE A 28 6.59 11.90 -14.46
CA ILE A 28 6.13 11.95 -13.07
C ILE A 28 6.83 10.88 -12.22
N LEU A 29 6.85 9.64 -12.69
CA LEU A 29 7.38 8.49 -11.97
C LEU A 29 8.90 8.54 -11.83
N SER A 30 9.61 9.11 -12.82
CA SER A 30 11.06 9.23 -12.83
C SER A 30 11.60 10.49 -12.14
N ASN A 31 10.73 11.36 -11.58
CA ASN A 31 11.15 12.61 -10.93
C ASN A 31 12.00 12.35 -9.67
N PRO A 32 13.34 12.61 -9.67
CA PRO A 32 14.22 12.20 -8.57
C PRO A 32 13.94 12.95 -7.26
N ARG A 33 13.37 14.16 -7.33
CA ARG A 33 13.01 14.96 -6.16
C ARG A 33 11.80 14.38 -5.45
N GLU A 34 10.79 13.94 -6.20
CA GLU A 34 9.56 13.41 -5.66
C GLU A 34 9.69 11.94 -5.24
N MET A 35 10.54 11.17 -5.91
CA MET A 35 10.87 9.79 -5.53
C MET A 35 11.39 9.67 -4.10
N ARG A 36 12.23 10.60 -3.65
CA ARG A 36 12.77 10.64 -2.27
C ARG A 36 11.71 10.78 -1.19
N THR A 37 10.51 11.21 -1.54
CA THR A 37 9.41 11.47 -0.63
C THR A 37 8.16 10.67 -0.97
N LEU A 38 8.22 9.77 -1.95
CA LEU A 38 7.09 9.03 -2.54
C LEU A 38 5.93 9.93 -3.05
N LEU A 39 6.18 11.23 -3.22
CA LEU A 39 5.18 12.14 -3.79
C LEU A 39 4.86 11.82 -5.23
N HIS A 40 5.84 11.31 -6.00
CA HIS A 40 5.65 10.85 -7.38
C HIS A 40 4.50 9.85 -7.51
N LEU A 41 4.35 8.90 -6.56
CA LEU A 41 3.25 7.93 -6.58
C LEU A 41 1.89 8.60 -6.40
N SER A 42 1.78 9.58 -5.48
CA SER A 42 0.53 10.30 -5.28
C SER A 42 0.18 11.18 -6.47
N ARG A 43 1.19 11.81 -7.09
CA ARG A 43 1.01 12.58 -8.33
C ARG A 43 0.58 11.69 -9.48
N PHE A 44 1.21 10.53 -9.64
CA PHE A 44 0.89 9.54 -10.65
C PHE A 44 -0.55 9.04 -10.48
N ILE A 45 -0.94 8.57 -9.30
CA ILE A 45 -2.32 8.11 -9.01
C ILE A 45 -3.34 9.21 -9.36
N SER A 46 -3.07 10.46 -8.97
CA SER A 46 -3.95 11.58 -9.30
C SER A 46 -4.03 11.85 -10.81
N ALA A 47 -2.91 11.70 -11.54
CA ALA A 47 -2.83 11.97 -12.98
C ALA A 47 -3.56 10.92 -13.83
N ILE A 48 -3.49 9.64 -13.45
CA ILE A 48 -4.13 8.55 -14.18
C ILE A 48 -5.61 8.37 -13.83
N THR A 49 -6.07 8.87 -12.67
CA THR A 49 -7.46 8.71 -12.23
C THR A 49 -8.37 9.64 -13.02
N VAL A 50 -9.25 9.05 -13.83
CA VAL A 50 -10.29 9.76 -14.61
C VAL A 50 -11.47 10.10 -13.71
N ARG A 51 -11.89 9.14 -12.88
CA ARG A 51 -13.01 9.28 -11.95
C ARG A 51 -12.86 8.35 -10.75
N SER A 52 -13.37 8.78 -9.59
CA SER A 52 -13.43 7.94 -8.39
C SER A 52 -14.63 8.31 -7.53
N THR A 53 -15.21 7.33 -6.84
CA THR A 53 -16.23 7.55 -5.80
C THR A 53 -15.63 7.97 -4.45
N TYR A 54 -14.30 7.98 -4.33
CA TYR A 54 -13.60 8.44 -3.13
C TYR A 54 -13.84 9.92 -2.82
N THR A 55 -14.08 10.74 -3.85
CA THR A 55 -14.38 12.17 -3.70
C THR A 55 -15.77 12.49 -4.24
N ALA A 56 -16.47 13.40 -3.59
CA ALA A 56 -17.81 13.85 -4.02
C ALA A 56 -17.81 14.46 -5.44
N SER A 57 -16.69 15.06 -5.87
CA SER A 57 -16.55 15.64 -7.21
C SER A 57 -16.28 14.61 -8.31
N GLY A 58 -15.92 13.37 -7.93
CA GLY A 58 -15.43 12.35 -8.82
C GLY A 58 -13.99 12.57 -9.29
N LYS A 59 -13.36 13.72 -9.00
CA LYS A 59 -11.98 14.04 -9.38
C LYS A 59 -11.04 13.82 -8.21
N LEU A 60 -9.91 13.19 -8.45
CA LEU A 60 -8.88 12.93 -7.45
C LEU A 60 -7.77 13.98 -7.57
N THR A 61 -7.60 14.82 -6.54
CA THR A 61 -6.45 15.73 -6.46
C THR A 61 -5.23 15.00 -5.90
N MET A 62 -4.03 15.58 -6.05
CA MET A 62 -2.82 15.04 -5.42
C MET A 62 -2.97 14.94 -3.88
N LYS A 63 -3.70 15.89 -3.25
CA LYS A 63 -3.98 15.85 -1.81
C LYS A 63 -4.88 14.68 -1.45
N ASP A 64 -5.88 14.37 -2.27
CA ASP A 64 -6.74 13.21 -2.06
C ASP A 64 -5.94 11.93 -2.26
N ALA A 65 -5.12 11.85 -3.31
CA ALA A 65 -4.29 10.69 -3.61
C ALA A 65 -3.29 10.36 -2.48
N ILE A 66 -2.73 11.37 -1.81
CA ILE A 66 -1.83 11.15 -0.66
C ILE A 66 -2.59 10.64 0.58
N ASN A 67 -3.88 10.99 0.71
CA ASN A 67 -4.73 10.56 1.81
C ASN A 67 -5.40 9.19 1.56
N LEU A 68 -5.32 8.65 0.35
CA LEU A 68 -5.82 7.30 0.07
C LEU A 68 -5.17 6.28 1.02
N PRO A 69 -5.96 5.33 1.53
CA PRO A 69 -5.44 4.19 2.29
C PRO A 69 -4.37 3.43 1.50
N LEU A 70 -3.37 2.85 2.18
CA LEU A 70 -2.25 2.19 1.50
C LEU A 70 -2.67 1.02 0.63
N LEU A 71 -3.63 0.20 1.07
CA LEU A 71 -4.10 -0.93 0.26
C LEU A 71 -4.75 -0.45 -1.04
N ASP A 72 -5.53 0.64 -0.99
CA ASP A 72 -6.13 1.24 -2.18
C ASP A 72 -5.05 1.76 -3.14
N ARG A 73 -4.03 2.43 -2.60
CA ARG A 73 -2.89 2.93 -3.39
C ARG A 73 -2.18 1.79 -4.12
N TYR A 74 -1.87 0.70 -3.41
CA TYR A 74 -1.21 -0.46 -4.01
C TYR A 74 -2.09 -1.14 -5.06
N CYS A 75 -3.40 -1.24 -4.81
CA CYS A 75 -4.36 -1.77 -5.78
C CYS A 75 -4.36 -0.93 -7.07
N ILE A 76 -4.44 0.41 -6.95
CA ILE A 76 -4.41 1.31 -8.12
C ILE A 76 -3.09 1.19 -8.89
N LEU A 77 -1.95 1.10 -8.20
CA LEU A 77 -0.64 0.94 -8.84
C LEU A 77 -0.52 -0.38 -9.59
N LEU A 78 -0.97 -1.50 -9.00
CA LEU A 78 -0.97 -2.81 -9.65
C LEU A 78 -1.92 -2.84 -10.84
N GLN A 79 -3.16 -2.34 -10.68
CA GLN A 79 -4.12 -2.24 -11.79
C GLN A 79 -3.59 -1.40 -12.95
N SER A 80 -2.97 -0.26 -12.64
CA SER A 80 -2.35 0.60 -13.67
C SER A 80 -1.20 -0.10 -14.40
N ARG A 81 -0.35 -0.83 -13.66
CA ARG A 81 0.76 -1.61 -14.22
C ARG A 81 0.24 -2.70 -15.16
N ILE A 82 -0.70 -3.50 -14.69
CA ILE A 82 -1.29 -4.59 -15.47
C ILE A 82 -1.97 -4.04 -16.73
N PHE A 83 -2.78 -3.00 -16.59
CA PHE A 83 -3.54 -2.41 -17.69
C PHE A 83 -2.66 -1.78 -18.77
N SER A 84 -1.55 -1.15 -18.38
CA SER A 84 -0.70 -0.40 -19.30
C SER A 84 0.45 -1.21 -19.88
N LEU A 85 1.03 -2.12 -19.09
CA LEU A 85 2.28 -2.81 -19.42
C LEU A 85 2.15 -4.35 -19.41
N GLY A 86 0.96 -4.88 -19.10
CA GLY A 86 0.68 -6.31 -19.04
C GLY A 86 0.86 -6.94 -17.65
N GLU A 87 0.45 -8.19 -17.53
CA GLU A 87 0.33 -8.92 -16.27
C GLU A 87 1.68 -9.44 -15.76
N THR A 88 2.62 -9.72 -16.65
CA THR A 88 3.92 -10.29 -16.31
C THR A 88 4.92 -9.20 -15.94
N LEU A 89 5.58 -9.38 -14.80
CA LEU A 89 6.72 -8.59 -14.37
C LEU A 89 7.98 -9.42 -14.46
N GLU A 90 8.93 -9.01 -15.31
CA GLU A 90 10.25 -9.60 -15.40
C GLU A 90 11.24 -8.83 -14.53
N PHE A 91 12.09 -9.55 -13.81
CA PHE A 91 13.16 -8.94 -13.01
C PHE A 91 14.35 -9.90 -12.84
N ASP A 92 15.52 -9.32 -12.61
CA ASP A 92 16.73 -10.06 -12.32
C ASP A 92 17.03 -10.03 -10.82
N TYR A 93 17.42 -11.20 -10.27
CA TYR A 93 17.90 -11.30 -8.89
C TYR A 93 19.33 -11.82 -8.83
N GLN A 94 20.18 -11.10 -8.09
CA GLN A 94 21.59 -11.43 -7.99
C GLN A 94 21.87 -12.33 -6.79
N TRP A 95 22.08 -13.62 -7.05
CA TRP A 95 22.39 -14.61 -6.03
C TRP A 95 23.86 -14.58 -5.58
N ALA A 96 24.76 -14.19 -6.47
CA ALA A 96 26.18 -14.06 -6.21
C ALA A 96 26.77 -12.90 -7.04
N PRO A 97 27.97 -12.39 -6.72
CA PRO A 97 28.56 -11.25 -7.40
C PRO A 97 28.61 -11.35 -8.94
N ASN A 98 28.68 -12.55 -9.47
CA ASN A 98 28.76 -12.81 -10.93
C ASN A 98 27.64 -13.69 -11.44
N ARG A 99 26.53 -13.83 -10.67
CA ARG A 99 25.41 -14.70 -11.05
C ARG A 99 24.09 -14.02 -10.77
N SER A 100 23.41 -13.66 -11.85
CA SER A 100 22.02 -13.18 -11.85
C SER A 100 21.11 -14.21 -12.49
N VAL A 101 19.90 -14.33 -11.99
CA VAL A 101 18.85 -15.20 -12.53
C VAL A 101 17.64 -14.34 -12.83
N LYS A 102 17.06 -14.51 -14.01
CA LYS A 102 15.84 -13.82 -14.44
C LYS A 102 14.62 -14.59 -13.92
N TYR A 103 13.67 -13.84 -13.37
CA TYR A 103 12.38 -14.33 -12.88
C TYR A 103 11.24 -13.62 -13.58
N GLU A 104 10.12 -14.30 -13.62
CA GLU A 104 8.85 -13.77 -14.11
C GLU A 104 7.81 -13.91 -13.00
N GLU A 105 7.05 -12.85 -12.75
CA GLU A 105 5.98 -12.82 -11.75
C GLU A 105 4.67 -12.41 -12.40
N ASP A 106 3.61 -13.18 -12.13
CA ASP A 106 2.26 -12.83 -12.55
C ASP A 106 1.60 -11.90 -11.53
N LEU A 107 1.48 -10.64 -11.88
CA LEU A 107 0.92 -9.59 -11.01
C LEU A 107 -0.55 -9.79 -10.68
N THR A 108 -1.29 -10.62 -11.42
CA THR A 108 -2.69 -10.94 -11.11
C THR A 108 -2.84 -11.75 -9.83
N ASN A 109 -1.78 -12.41 -9.37
CA ASN A 109 -1.74 -13.12 -8.09
C ASN A 109 -1.83 -12.18 -6.87
N TYR A 110 -1.59 -10.88 -7.07
CA TYR A 110 -1.63 -9.87 -6.02
C TYR A 110 -2.95 -9.10 -5.95
N LEU A 111 -3.92 -9.46 -6.78
CA LEU A 111 -5.24 -8.83 -6.83
C LEU A 111 -6.34 -9.89 -6.78
N PHE A 112 -7.38 -9.62 -5.99
CA PHE A 112 -8.66 -10.32 -6.15
C PHE A 112 -9.38 -9.81 -7.41
N GLU A 113 -10.29 -10.63 -7.95
CA GLU A 113 -11.00 -10.26 -9.18
C GLU A 113 -11.90 -9.04 -8.97
N ASP A 114 -12.55 -8.95 -7.81
CA ASP A 114 -13.45 -7.84 -7.49
C ASP A 114 -13.42 -7.50 -6.00
N TYR A 115 -13.03 -6.27 -5.69
CA TYR A 115 -13.03 -5.74 -4.33
C TYR A 115 -14.38 -5.15 -3.88
N SER A 116 -15.42 -5.18 -4.73
CA SER A 116 -16.78 -4.80 -4.30
C SER A 116 -17.44 -5.84 -3.40
N GLN A 117 -16.88 -7.06 -3.37
CA GLN A 117 -17.35 -8.18 -2.59
C GLN A 117 -16.20 -8.78 -1.78
N ALA A 118 -16.54 -9.46 -0.68
CA ALA A 118 -15.54 -10.24 0.03
C ALA A 118 -15.12 -11.44 -0.85
N PRO A 119 -13.82 -11.71 -1.02
CA PRO A 119 -13.34 -12.86 -1.77
C PRO A 119 -13.80 -14.17 -1.10
N SER A 120 -14.00 -15.20 -1.89
CA SER A 120 -14.30 -16.53 -1.38
C SER A 120 -13.08 -17.12 -0.65
N GLU A 121 -13.32 -18.13 0.21
CA GLU A 121 -12.22 -18.86 0.87
C GLU A 121 -11.28 -19.51 -0.17
N GLU A 122 -11.84 -20.05 -1.26
CA GLU A 122 -11.09 -20.65 -2.36
C GLU A 122 -10.20 -19.61 -3.05
N GLU A 123 -10.70 -18.40 -3.31
CA GLU A 123 -9.92 -17.31 -3.90
C GLU A 123 -8.83 -16.81 -2.97
N MET A 124 -9.09 -16.72 -1.66
CA MET A 124 -8.08 -16.34 -0.66
C MET A 124 -6.97 -17.40 -0.56
N GLU A 125 -7.31 -18.68 -0.62
CA GLU A 125 -6.31 -19.77 -0.64
C GLU A 125 -5.49 -19.78 -1.92
N ALA A 126 -6.13 -19.51 -3.07
CA ALA A 126 -5.44 -19.45 -4.37
C ALA A 126 -4.50 -18.24 -4.50
N LYS A 127 -4.82 -17.13 -3.84
CA LYS A 127 -4.08 -15.86 -3.92
C LYS A 127 -3.61 -15.36 -2.55
N PRO A 128 -2.71 -16.08 -1.86
CA PRO A 128 -2.29 -15.76 -0.50
C PRO A 128 -1.54 -14.42 -0.37
N TYR A 129 -1.02 -13.89 -1.49
CA TYR A 129 -0.29 -12.62 -1.56
C TYR A 129 -1.13 -11.46 -2.08
N ALA A 130 -2.43 -11.69 -2.39
CA ALA A 130 -3.31 -10.62 -2.84
C ALA A 130 -3.45 -9.51 -1.79
N ILE A 131 -3.66 -8.29 -2.26
CA ILE A 131 -3.95 -7.15 -1.39
C ILE A 131 -5.22 -7.48 -0.59
N PRO A 132 -5.15 -7.51 0.75
CA PRO A 132 -6.31 -7.86 1.57
C PRO A 132 -7.37 -6.75 1.55
N LEU A 133 -8.62 -7.09 1.88
CA LEU A 133 -9.64 -6.10 2.19
C LEU A 133 -9.45 -5.54 3.59
N TYR A 134 -10.03 -4.36 3.84
CA TYR A 134 -10.23 -3.88 5.19
C TYR A 134 -11.36 -4.66 5.86
N PRO A 135 -11.12 -5.40 6.95
CA PRO A 135 -12.18 -6.15 7.66
C PRO A 135 -13.32 -5.26 8.16
N ASP A 136 -13.00 -4.00 8.40
CA ASP A 136 -13.95 -2.94 8.76
C ASP A 136 -13.53 -1.63 8.10
N PRO A 137 -14.18 -1.22 7.01
CA PRO A 137 -13.82 0.01 6.29
C PRO A 137 -13.90 1.29 7.12
N SER A 138 -14.59 1.29 8.27
CA SER A 138 -14.64 2.47 9.16
C SER A 138 -13.26 2.89 9.67
N ILE A 139 -12.26 1.99 9.63
CA ILE A 139 -10.88 2.30 10.01
C ILE A 139 -10.24 3.36 9.12
N ILE A 140 -10.74 3.55 7.90
CA ILE A 140 -10.25 4.53 6.93
C ILE A 140 -10.44 5.95 7.46
N ASP A 141 -11.62 6.23 7.99
CA ASP A 141 -11.95 7.53 8.60
C ASP A 141 -11.46 7.63 10.06
N GLY A 142 -11.06 6.51 10.63
CA GLY A 142 -10.61 6.35 12.00
C GLY A 142 -11.61 5.68 12.90
N LYS A 143 -11.09 4.84 13.79
CA LYS A 143 -11.90 4.04 14.69
C LYS A 143 -11.40 4.10 16.12
N GLU A 144 -12.37 4.15 17.06
CA GLU A 144 -12.13 4.04 18.49
C GLU A 144 -12.04 2.57 18.90
N PHE A 145 -11.09 2.26 19.79
CA PHE A 145 -10.95 0.95 20.42
C PHE A 145 -10.79 1.13 21.93
N THR A 146 -11.40 0.25 22.68
CA THR A 146 -11.19 0.17 24.14
C THR A 146 -10.29 -1.01 24.44
N LEU A 147 -9.12 -0.72 25.02
CA LEU A 147 -8.15 -1.74 25.43
C LEU A 147 -8.61 -2.47 26.69
N ALA A 148 -8.08 -3.66 26.93
CA ALA A 148 -8.37 -4.44 28.13
C ALA A 148 -8.03 -3.67 29.44
N SER A 149 -7.12 -2.71 29.40
CA SER A 149 -6.82 -1.80 30.51
C SER A 149 -7.88 -0.72 30.77
N GLY A 150 -8.91 -0.64 29.91
CA GLY A 150 -9.94 0.40 29.94
C GLY A 150 -9.56 1.69 29.20
N LYS A 151 -8.31 1.83 28.70
CA LYS A 151 -7.93 2.98 27.91
C LYS A 151 -8.61 2.96 26.56
N LYS A 152 -9.06 4.12 26.10
CA LYS A 152 -9.62 4.31 24.77
C LYS A 152 -8.58 4.93 23.85
N VAL A 153 -8.40 4.32 22.71
CA VAL A 153 -7.46 4.78 21.67
C VAL A 153 -8.19 4.94 20.33
N PHE A 154 -7.68 5.81 19.49
CA PHE A 154 -8.21 6.07 18.16
C PHE A 154 -7.06 6.15 17.17
N TRP A 155 -7.21 5.55 15.99
CA TRP A 155 -6.29 5.73 14.86
C TRP A 155 -7.00 5.53 13.52
N GLN A 156 -6.34 5.92 12.45
CA GLN A 156 -6.77 5.73 11.07
C GLN A 156 -5.93 4.68 10.36
N ALA A 157 -6.48 4.07 9.31
CA ALA A 157 -5.70 3.24 8.39
C ALA A 157 -4.48 4.01 7.86
N ALA A 158 -3.39 3.29 7.62
CA ALA A 158 -2.20 3.88 7.01
C ALA A 158 -2.52 4.42 5.61
N ASN A 159 -1.92 5.56 5.28
CA ASN A 159 -2.08 6.24 4.00
C ASN A 159 -0.73 6.80 3.51
N GLY A 160 -0.71 7.49 2.38
CA GLY A 160 0.52 8.06 1.84
C GLY A 160 1.22 9.07 2.78
N ASN A 161 0.50 9.76 3.67
CA ASN A 161 1.14 10.60 4.69
C ASN A 161 1.85 9.76 5.74
N THR A 162 1.31 8.59 6.09
CA THR A 162 1.95 7.63 6.98
C THR A 162 3.30 7.19 6.41
N GLU A 163 3.32 6.76 5.14
CA GLU A 163 4.56 6.39 4.43
C GLU A 163 5.58 7.54 4.44
N GLN A 164 5.17 8.74 4.04
CA GLN A 164 6.05 9.90 4.02
C GLN A 164 6.59 10.27 5.41
N THR A 165 5.78 10.12 6.44
CA THR A 165 6.20 10.39 7.81
C THR A 165 7.27 9.41 8.24
N ILE A 166 7.11 8.13 7.93
CA ILE A 166 8.10 7.08 8.25
C ILE A 166 9.40 7.32 7.47
N LEU A 167 9.32 7.65 6.18
CA LEU A 167 10.51 7.91 5.34
C LEU A 167 11.35 9.10 5.82
N LYS A 168 10.72 10.11 6.41
CA LYS A 168 11.42 11.28 6.96
C LYS A 168 12.14 11.01 8.28
N LEU A 169 11.86 9.87 8.91
CA LEU A 169 12.54 9.48 10.14
C LEU A 169 13.98 9.04 9.83
N SER A 170 14.93 9.52 10.63
CA SER A 170 16.28 8.93 10.65
C SER A 170 16.22 7.47 11.12
N ASP A 171 17.20 6.66 10.76
CA ASP A 171 17.23 5.23 11.12
C ASP A 171 17.11 5.01 12.63
N GLU A 172 17.72 5.87 13.43
CA GLU A 172 17.61 5.85 14.91
C GLU A 172 16.17 6.07 15.41
N LYS A 173 15.34 6.81 14.65
CA LYS A 173 13.94 7.11 14.98
C LYS A 173 12.95 6.11 14.39
N ARG A 174 13.38 5.21 13.51
CA ARG A 174 12.58 4.13 12.95
C ARG A 174 12.42 2.99 13.95
N THR A 175 11.84 3.33 15.09
CA THR A 175 11.56 2.35 16.16
C THR A 175 10.31 1.54 15.83
N ARG A 176 10.12 0.44 16.55
CA ARG A 176 8.93 -0.41 16.45
C ARG A 176 7.60 0.34 16.62
N ASN A 177 7.62 1.51 17.27
CA ASN A 177 6.45 2.32 17.52
C ASN A 177 6.30 3.51 16.55
N ALA A 178 7.28 3.72 15.67
CA ALA A 178 7.27 4.84 14.74
C ALA A 178 6.04 4.82 13.81
N GLU A 179 5.62 3.65 13.38
CA GLU A 179 4.44 3.46 12.55
C GLU A 179 3.16 3.89 13.26
N LEU A 180 2.99 3.53 14.52
CA LEU A 180 1.82 3.94 15.33
C LEU A 180 1.76 5.46 15.48
N MET A 181 2.91 6.11 15.66
CA MET A 181 3.00 7.58 15.67
C MET A 181 2.62 8.18 14.31
N ALA A 182 3.06 7.56 13.23
CA ALA A 182 2.76 8.01 11.87
C ALA A 182 1.27 7.84 11.51
N ARG A 183 0.58 6.86 12.09
CA ARG A 183 -0.88 6.64 11.96
C ARG A 183 -1.74 7.62 12.77
N ASN A 184 -1.14 8.63 13.40
CA ASN A 184 -1.85 9.57 14.28
C ASN A 184 -2.60 8.90 15.45
N LEU A 185 -1.97 7.90 16.10
CA LEU A 185 -2.53 7.28 17.29
C LEU A 185 -2.88 8.35 18.33
N MET A 186 -4.12 8.34 18.80
CA MET A 186 -4.63 9.22 19.82
C MET A 186 -5.05 8.39 21.06
N LEU A 187 -4.98 9.02 22.21
CA LEU A 187 -5.44 8.48 23.50
C LEU A 187 -6.55 9.38 24.05
N ASP A 188 -7.62 8.79 24.54
CA ASP A 188 -8.65 9.54 25.29
C ASP A 188 -8.08 9.99 26.65
N VAL A 189 -8.06 11.30 26.83
CA VAL A 189 -7.70 11.95 28.10
C VAL A 189 -8.91 12.82 28.51
N ASP A 190 -9.59 12.42 29.57
CA ASP A 190 -10.77 13.13 30.10
C ASP A 190 -11.89 13.37 29.05
N GLY A 191 -12.15 12.40 28.19
CA GLY A 191 -13.20 12.47 27.16
C GLY A 191 -12.79 13.22 25.88
N LYS A 192 -11.49 13.50 25.69
CA LYS A 192 -10.94 14.09 24.47
C LYS A 192 -9.79 13.25 23.93
N PHE A 193 -9.81 13.00 22.63
CA PHE A 193 -8.71 12.32 21.96
C PHE A 193 -7.54 13.28 21.73
N GLU A 194 -6.40 12.97 22.35
CA GLU A 194 -5.16 13.71 22.19
C GLU A 194 -4.11 12.85 21.48
N LYS A 195 -3.33 13.47 20.58
CA LYS A 195 -2.28 12.79 19.85
C LYS A 195 -1.22 12.27 20.81
N VAL A 196 -0.91 10.98 20.72
CA VAL A 196 0.15 10.33 21.51
C VAL A 196 1.51 10.92 21.11
N GLN A 197 2.20 11.55 22.07
CA GLN A 197 3.53 12.12 21.86
C GLN A 197 4.64 11.13 22.23
N ASN A 198 4.34 10.23 23.17
CA ASN A 198 5.23 9.16 23.61
C ASN A 198 4.43 7.98 24.15
N PHE A 199 5.06 6.84 24.30
CA PHE A 199 4.40 5.61 24.72
C PHE A 199 4.51 5.29 26.20
N THR A 200 4.99 6.20 27.04
CA THR A 200 5.12 5.99 28.49
C THR A 200 3.78 5.80 29.20
N LEU A 201 2.70 6.27 28.59
CA LEU A 201 1.32 6.10 29.08
C LEU A 201 0.75 4.70 28.88
N PHE A 202 1.42 3.86 28.10
CA PHE A 202 0.97 2.53 27.73
C PHE A 202 1.83 1.45 28.39
N SER A 203 1.19 0.45 28.95
CA SER A 203 1.89 -0.77 29.37
C SER A 203 2.36 -1.58 28.15
N VAL A 204 3.27 -2.53 28.36
CA VAL A 204 3.68 -3.47 27.30
C VAL A 204 2.49 -4.28 26.78
N ARG A 205 1.51 -4.59 27.62
CA ARG A 205 0.27 -5.29 27.24
C ARG A 205 -0.61 -4.41 26.38
N ASP A 206 -0.81 -3.13 26.74
CA ASP A 206 -1.54 -2.17 25.90
C ASP A 206 -0.89 -2.09 24.50
N MET A 207 0.43 -1.98 24.44
CA MET A 207 1.16 -1.89 23.17
C MET A 207 1.04 -3.17 22.33
N ALA A 208 1.01 -4.34 22.96
CA ALA A 208 0.80 -5.60 22.25
C ALA A 208 -0.62 -5.69 21.68
N GLU A 209 -1.62 -5.26 22.45
CA GLU A 209 -3.02 -5.21 22.04
C GLU A 209 -3.24 -4.22 20.89
N ILE A 210 -2.70 -2.99 20.98
CA ILE A 210 -2.77 -1.99 19.93
C ILE A 210 -2.19 -2.57 18.62
N ARG A 211 -1.01 -3.20 18.65
CA ARG A 211 -0.43 -3.79 17.43
C ARG A 211 -1.28 -4.93 16.87
N LYS A 212 -1.86 -5.78 17.72
CA LYS A 212 -2.78 -6.81 17.29
C LYS A 212 -4.00 -6.20 16.59
N LEU A 213 -4.59 -5.16 17.16
CA LEU A 213 -5.73 -4.46 16.59
C LEU A 213 -5.35 -3.79 15.24
N VAL A 214 -4.17 -3.13 15.17
CA VAL A 214 -3.69 -2.55 13.91
C VAL A 214 -3.57 -3.63 12.85
N ASN A 215 -2.89 -4.73 13.12
CA ASN A 215 -2.73 -5.83 12.15
C ASN A 215 -4.07 -6.47 11.74
N THR A 216 -5.06 -6.45 12.63
CA THR A 216 -6.39 -6.99 12.34
C THR A 216 -7.22 -6.06 11.47
N TYR A 217 -7.24 -4.75 11.76
CA TYR A 217 -8.13 -3.79 11.08
C TYR A 217 -7.51 -3.06 9.91
N ASP A 218 -6.18 -3.01 9.86
CA ASP A 218 -5.42 -2.39 8.78
C ASP A 218 -4.26 -3.33 8.38
N PRO A 219 -4.60 -4.46 7.73
CA PRO A 219 -3.61 -5.47 7.35
C PRO A 219 -2.62 -4.88 6.34
N ALA A 220 -1.36 -5.34 6.42
CA ALA A 220 -0.33 -4.89 5.52
C ALA A 220 -0.33 -5.72 4.22
N PHE A 221 -0.16 -5.04 3.09
CA PHE A 221 0.23 -5.69 1.85
C PHE A 221 1.75 -5.81 1.81
N GLN A 222 2.26 -7.02 1.60
CA GLN A 222 3.69 -7.25 1.60
C GLN A 222 4.33 -6.92 0.24
N GLY A 223 3.63 -7.22 -0.85
CA GLY A 223 4.11 -6.95 -2.22
C GLY A 223 5.44 -7.63 -2.51
N ILE A 224 5.56 -8.89 -2.13
CA ILE A 224 6.78 -9.70 -2.30
C ILE A 224 6.50 -10.90 -3.20
N SER A 225 7.52 -11.32 -3.96
CA SER A 225 7.58 -12.58 -4.66
C SER A 225 8.60 -13.49 -3.95
N ASP A 226 8.21 -14.74 -3.66
CA ASP A 226 9.13 -15.75 -3.14
C ASP A 226 9.85 -16.40 -4.32
N ILE A 227 11.16 -16.25 -4.39
CA ILE A 227 12.01 -16.79 -5.45
C ILE A 227 12.96 -17.85 -4.91
N GLU A 228 13.27 -18.83 -5.75
CA GLU A 228 14.22 -19.89 -5.44
C GLU A 228 15.35 -19.91 -6.47
N ASP A 229 16.57 -20.02 -5.98
CA ASP A 229 17.74 -20.23 -6.82
C ASP A 229 17.71 -21.63 -7.45
N PRO A 230 17.63 -21.74 -8.77
CA PRO A 230 17.51 -23.05 -9.45
C PRO A 230 18.75 -23.94 -9.31
N GLU A 231 19.91 -23.39 -8.93
CA GLU A 231 21.14 -24.17 -8.75
C GLU A 231 21.34 -24.63 -7.31
N THR A 232 21.02 -23.77 -6.32
CA THR A 232 21.34 -24.05 -4.93
C THR A 232 20.12 -24.38 -4.06
N GLY A 233 18.91 -24.12 -4.56
CA GLY A 233 17.67 -24.24 -3.79
C GLY A 233 17.52 -23.19 -2.66
N GLN A 234 18.37 -22.17 -2.65
CA GLN A 234 18.19 -21.04 -1.70
C GLN A 234 16.96 -20.24 -2.06
N THR A 235 16.23 -19.78 -1.05
CA THR A 235 15.06 -18.93 -1.23
C THR A 235 15.33 -17.48 -0.82
N ALA A 236 14.66 -16.54 -1.48
CA ALA A 236 14.70 -15.12 -1.14
C ALA A 236 13.34 -14.48 -1.40
N GLN A 237 13.15 -13.29 -0.83
CA GLN A 237 11.96 -12.47 -1.06
C GLN A 237 12.32 -11.24 -1.87
N TYR A 238 11.61 -11.02 -2.96
CA TYR A 238 11.82 -9.89 -3.86
C TYR A 238 10.65 -8.91 -3.79
N PRO A 239 10.87 -7.63 -3.48
CA PRO A 239 9.79 -6.64 -3.42
C PRO A 239 9.35 -6.22 -4.83
N ILE A 240 8.21 -6.68 -5.30
CA ILE A 240 7.71 -6.47 -6.66
C ILE A 240 7.53 -4.98 -7.02
N LEU A 241 7.05 -4.17 -6.08
CA LEU A 241 6.85 -2.73 -6.29
C LEU A 241 8.15 -1.93 -6.43
N ALA A 242 9.28 -2.50 -6.01
CA ALA A 242 10.60 -1.91 -6.14
C ALA A 242 11.35 -2.39 -7.40
N ALA A 243 10.77 -3.30 -8.18
CA ALA A 243 11.36 -3.77 -9.42
C ALA A 243 11.54 -2.62 -10.42
N PRO A 244 12.69 -2.47 -11.07
CA PRO A 244 12.91 -1.42 -12.07
C PRO A 244 11.88 -1.44 -13.20
N GLY A 245 11.45 -2.66 -13.64
CA GLY A 245 10.44 -2.87 -14.66
C GLY A 245 8.99 -2.70 -14.19
N PHE A 246 8.73 -2.32 -12.92
CA PHE A 246 7.36 -2.22 -12.45
C PHE A 246 6.58 -1.09 -13.14
N PHE A 247 7.20 0.07 -13.32
CA PHE A 247 6.56 1.22 -13.97
C PHE A 247 7.05 1.49 -15.40
N PHE A 248 8.11 0.85 -15.84
CA PHE A 248 8.77 1.11 -17.12
C PHE A 248 9.05 -0.21 -17.84
N LEU A 249 8.90 -0.22 -19.16
CA LEU A 249 9.43 -1.30 -19.96
C LEU A 249 10.96 -1.20 -19.97
N THR A 250 11.64 -2.23 -19.52
CA THR A 250 13.11 -2.25 -19.39
C THR A 250 13.82 -2.62 -20.69
N GLU A 251 13.09 -3.16 -21.67
CA GLU A 251 13.60 -3.49 -23.01
C GLU A 251 12.56 -3.15 -24.08
N LEU A 252 12.94 -2.29 -25.01
CA LEU A 252 12.34 -2.14 -26.33
C LEU A 252 13.29 -2.70 -27.37
#